data_cabf4adb9248df0a2ceb5df0136165a0
#
_entry.id   cabf4adb9248df0a2ceb5df0136165a0
#
_cell.length_a   1.000
_cell.length_b   1.000
_cell.length_c   1.000
_cell.angle_alpha   90.00
_cell.angle_beta   90.00
_cell.angle_gamma   90.00
#
_symmetry.space_group_name_H-M   'P 1'
#
loop_
_entity.id
_entity.type
_entity.pdbx_description
1 polymer ?
#
loop_
_entity_poly.entity_id
_entity_poly.type
_entity_poly.pdbx_seq_one_letter_code
_entity_poly.pdbx_strand_id
1 'polypeptide(L)'
;MVDGPVYGSIYKNLIGITLNDSDEYAPFQSDIAVYHDDYGDYSTNEPTMDGTASLIYLLAAASSSEEMHSDKLPWGEKTSPKKILYNRGAIIRGDSAQMKVTIIFSGDEFAEGGDDVLQTLKKENVKASFFFTGNFYRNPSFTKLIQQIKNDGHYLGPHSDKHLLYCDWEKRDSLLVTKEQFENDLRKNYKEMSSFGIEKKNAHYFLPPYEWYNDSIALWTKEMGLQLINYTPGTLSNAD
;
A
#
# COMPACT_ATOMS: atom_id res chain seq x y z
N MET A 1 2.94 8.08 8.19
CA MET A 1 4.17 8.43 7.44
C MET A 1 4.02 9.86 7.02
N VAL A 2 5.05 10.65 7.11
CA VAL A 2 4.99 12.07 6.77
C VAL A 2 5.24 12.20 5.27
N ASP A 3 4.39 12.94 4.59
CA ASP A 3 4.52 13.21 3.16
C ASP A 3 5.68 14.16 2.83
N GLY A 4 6.07 14.95 3.76
CA GLY A 4 7.19 15.87 3.70
C GLY A 4 6.94 17.07 4.61
N PRO A 5 7.98 17.57 5.27
CA PRO A 5 7.79 18.70 6.16
C PRO A 5 7.55 19.99 5.38
N VAL A 6 6.58 20.77 5.82
CA VAL A 6 6.44 22.15 5.39
C VAL A 6 7.62 22.96 5.91
N TYR A 7 8.28 23.72 5.05
CA TYR A 7 9.40 24.57 5.49
C TYR A 7 8.95 25.57 6.55
N GLY A 8 9.67 25.63 7.68
CA GLY A 8 9.34 26.50 8.80
C GLY A 8 9.21 27.99 8.42
N SER A 9 9.97 28.43 7.40
CA SER A 9 9.83 29.77 6.83
C SER A 9 8.47 30.02 6.18
N ILE A 10 7.90 29.00 5.53
CA ILE A 10 6.55 29.06 4.93
C ILE A 10 5.51 29.09 6.04
N TYR A 11 5.63 28.21 7.02
CA TYR A 11 4.71 28.12 8.14
C TYR A 11 4.65 29.43 8.97
N LYS A 12 5.80 30.01 9.32
CA LYS A 12 5.90 31.29 10.03
C LYS A 12 5.33 32.47 9.21
N ASN A 13 5.30 32.36 7.88
CA ASN A 13 4.83 33.39 6.97
C ASN A 13 3.37 33.17 6.52
N LEU A 14 2.69 32.13 6.95
CA LEU A 14 1.26 31.95 6.75
C LEU A 14 0.49 32.93 7.62
N ILE A 15 0.35 34.17 7.13
CA ILE A 15 -0.30 35.28 7.82
C ILE A 15 -1.78 34.93 8.04
N GLY A 16 -2.22 34.96 9.30
CA GLY A 16 -3.62 34.77 9.68
C GLY A 16 -4.01 33.35 10.07
N ILE A 17 -3.09 32.39 10.08
CA ILE A 17 -3.34 31.08 10.65
C ILE A 17 -3.06 31.12 12.14
N THR A 18 -4.08 30.86 12.94
CA THR A 18 -3.98 30.66 14.39
C THR A 18 -4.26 29.18 14.65
N LEU A 19 -3.33 28.50 15.27
CA LEU A 19 -3.56 27.12 15.73
C LEU A 19 -4.64 27.14 16.82
N ASN A 20 -5.61 26.25 16.74
CA ASN A 20 -6.66 26.11 17.74
C ASN A 20 -6.11 25.54 19.05
N ASP A 21 -5.10 24.69 18.96
CA ASP A 21 -4.45 24.03 20.08
C ASP A 21 -2.96 24.32 20.11
N SER A 22 -2.30 24.01 21.23
CA SER A 22 -0.85 24.11 21.33
C SER A 22 -0.17 23.06 20.45
N ASP A 23 0.87 23.44 19.73
CA ASP A 23 1.65 22.54 18.91
C ASP A 23 2.28 21.42 19.78
N GLU A 24 1.69 20.22 19.74
CA GLU A 24 2.17 19.04 20.45
C GLU A 24 3.51 18.52 19.91
N TYR A 25 3.85 18.90 18.67
CA TYR A 25 5.10 18.55 18.01
C TYR A 25 6.20 19.63 18.17
N ALA A 26 5.96 20.66 18.98
CA ALA A 26 6.93 21.74 19.21
C ALA A 26 8.37 21.26 19.51
N PRO A 27 8.59 20.13 20.25
CA PRO A 27 9.93 19.60 20.48
C PRO A 27 10.64 19.09 19.23
N PHE A 28 9.90 18.80 18.16
CA PHE A 28 10.38 18.24 16.90
C PHE A 28 10.45 19.27 15.78
N GLN A 29 10.02 20.49 16.03
CA GLN A 29 10.05 21.57 15.05
C GLN A 29 11.45 22.14 14.90
N SER A 30 11.78 22.63 13.71
CA SER A 30 13.04 23.28 13.42
C SER A 30 12.83 24.61 12.69
N ASP A 31 13.90 25.41 12.55
CA ASP A 31 13.83 26.64 11.77
C ASP A 31 13.72 26.41 10.27
N ILE A 32 13.96 25.17 9.83
CA ILE A 32 14.01 24.80 8.41
C ILE A 32 12.73 24.09 7.98
N ALA A 33 12.15 23.30 8.88
CA ALA A 33 10.99 22.48 8.57
C ALA A 33 10.06 22.34 9.79
N VAL A 34 8.77 22.25 9.53
CA VAL A 34 7.71 22.09 10.53
C VAL A 34 6.95 20.79 10.21
N TYR A 35 6.74 19.99 11.23
CA TYR A 35 5.86 18.85 11.19
C TYR A 35 4.51 19.21 11.80
N HIS A 36 3.45 18.82 11.13
CA HIS A 36 2.08 18.95 11.60
C HIS A 36 1.32 17.68 11.26
N ASP A 37 0.50 17.20 12.17
CA ASP A 37 -0.30 15.99 11.98
C ASP A 37 -1.79 16.29 12.19
N ASP A 38 -2.22 17.43 11.70
CA ASP A 38 -3.61 17.84 11.72
C ASP A 38 -4.35 17.37 10.46
N TYR A 39 -5.61 17.02 10.61
CA TYR A 39 -6.50 16.60 9.52
C TYR A 39 -6.49 17.54 8.30
N GLY A 40 -6.21 18.81 8.50
CA GLY A 40 -6.14 19.82 7.44
C GLY A 40 -4.76 20.01 6.81
N ASP A 41 -3.73 19.33 7.31
CA ASP A 41 -2.36 19.46 6.80
C ASP A 41 -1.95 18.23 5.97
N TYR A 42 -2.48 18.17 4.75
CA TYR A 42 -2.16 17.13 3.79
C TYR A 42 -0.68 17.11 3.38
N SER A 43 0.04 18.22 3.56
CA SER A 43 1.45 18.32 3.18
C SER A 43 2.38 17.52 4.08
N THR A 44 1.95 17.19 5.29
CA THR A 44 2.74 16.43 6.26
C THR A 44 2.16 15.07 6.62
N ASN A 45 0.87 14.86 6.41
CA ASN A 45 0.20 13.62 6.81
C ASN A 45 -0.41 12.79 5.64
N GLU A 46 -0.35 13.29 4.42
CA GLU A 46 -0.68 12.47 3.23
C GLU A 46 0.58 11.73 2.72
N PRO A 47 0.68 10.41 2.85
CA PRO A 47 1.78 9.66 2.28
C PRO A 47 1.63 9.56 0.76
N THR A 48 2.40 10.37 0.04
CA THR A 48 2.50 10.21 -1.41
C THR A 48 3.39 9.03 -1.79
N MET A 49 3.20 8.51 -2.99
CA MET A 49 4.04 7.43 -3.52
C MET A 49 5.52 7.86 -3.57
N ASP A 50 5.80 9.11 -3.87
CA ASP A 50 7.14 9.68 -3.94
C ASP A 50 7.80 9.77 -2.56
N GLY A 51 7.11 10.27 -1.54
CA GLY A 51 7.60 10.34 -0.17
C GLY A 51 7.82 8.96 0.44
N THR A 52 6.89 8.05 0.21
CA THR A 52 6.97 6.66 0.68
C THR A 52 8.13 5.90 0.03
N ALA A 53 8.34 6.04 -1.28
CA ALA A 53 9.43 5.41 -1.99
C ALA A 53 10.80 5.90 -1.50
N SER A 54 10.93 7.20 -1.26
CA SER A 54 12.16 7.82 -0.72
C SER A 54 12.49 7.32 0.68
N LEU A 55 11.49 7.17 1.55
CA LEU A 55 11.68 6.63 2.90
C LEU A 55 12.07 5.14 2.87
N ILE A 56 11.45 4.34 2.04
CA ILE A 56 11.80 2.92 1.87
C ILE A 56 13.24 2.78 1.39
N TYR A 57 13.67 3.62 0.45
CA TYR A 57 15.06 3.66 -0.01
C TYR A 57 16.02 4.00 1.13
N LEU A 58 15.73 5.04 1.91
CA LEU A 58 16.56 5.46 3.04
C LEU A 58 16.67 4.36 4.11
N LEU A 59 15.57 3.71 4.45
CA LEU A 59 15.54 2.61 5.41
C LEU A 59 16.30 1.39 4.90
N ALA A 60 16.17 1.05 3.62
CA ALA A 60 16.91 -0.03 2.99
C ALA A 60 18.42 0.26 2.95
N ALA A 61 18.82 1.49 2.60
CA ALA A 61 20.21 1.92 2.60
C ALA A 61 20.82 1.93 4.02
N ALA A 62 20.06 2.38 5.01
CA ALA A 62 20.51 2.36 6.41
C ALA A 62 20.68 0.92 6.94
N SER A 63 19.80 0.00 6.51
CA SER A 63 19.89 -1.42 6.89
C SER A 63 21.06 -2.15 6.22
N SER A 64 21.50 -1.71 5.04
CA SER A 64 22.62 -2.33 4.31
C SER A 64 24.00 -1.85 4.80
N SER A 65 24.06 -0.74 5.55
CA SER A 65 25.33 -0.18 6.06
C SER A 65 25.80 -0.83 7.38
N GLU A 66 24.96 -1.61 8.05
CA GLU A 66 25.34 -2.43 9.16
C GLU A 66 25.62 -3.86 8.67
N GLU A 67 26.89 -4.26 8.59
CA GLU A 67 27.25 -5.67 8.64
C GLU A 67 26.67 -6.24 9.94
N MET A 68 25.45 -6.77 9.87
CA MET A 68 24.90 -7.54 10.96
C MET A 68 25.76 -8.79 11.12
N HIS A 69 26.71 -8.73 12.05
CA HIS A 69 27.30 -9.93 12.60
C HIS A 69 26.18 -10.82 13.14
N SER A 70 25.86 -11.87 12.39
CA SER A 70 24.75 -12.80 12.64
C SER A 70 24.90 -13.64 13.92
N ASP A 71 25.89 -13.37 14.75
CA ASP A 71 26.32 -14.36 15.74
C ASP A 71 25.74 -14.21 17.15
N LYS A 72 24.92 -13.21 17.44
CA LYS A 72 24.30 -13.13 18.79
C LYS A 72 22.98 -12.36 18.82
N LEU A 73 21.93 -12.91 18.27
CA LEU A 73 20.59 -12.55 18.74
C LEU A 73 20.24 -13.44 19.93
N PRO A 74 19.79 -12.89 21.08
CA PRO A 74 19.58 -13.64 22.34
C PRO A 74 18.32 -14.52 22.36
N TRP A 75 17.59 -14.64 21.27
CA TRP A 75 16.47 -15.58 21.13
C TRP A 75 16.87 -16.70 20.21
N GLY A 76 17.17 -17.84 20.86
CA GLY A 76 17.45 -19.09 20.19
C GLY A 76 16.41 -19.43 19.12
N GLU A 77 16.84 -20.10 18.07
CA GLU A 77 16.01 -20.65 17.00
C GLU A 77 14.83 -21.44 17.57
N LYS A 78 13.71 -20.77 17.78
CA LYS A 78 12.42 -21.44 17.91
C LYS A 78 11.91 -21.60 16.47
N THR A 79 11.99 -22.81 15.96
CA THR A 79 11.19 -23.26 14.80
C THR A 79 9.71 -23.18 15.16
N SER A 80 9.18 -21.97 15.24
CA SER A 80 7.75 -21.75 15.43
C SER A 80 7.07 -22.10 14.09
N PRO A 81 5.93 -22.80 14.12
CA PRO A 81 5.18 -23.06 12.89
C PRO A 81 4.88 -21.72 12.20
N LYS A 82 5.01 -21.69 10.87
CA LYS A 82 4.71 -20.51 10.03
C LYS A 82 3.39 -19.89 10.48
N LYS A 83 3.44 -18.75 11.13
CA LYS A 83 2.26 -18.10 11.68
C LYS A 83 1.87 -16.95 10.76
N ILE A 84 1.06 -17.25 9.76
CA ILE A 84 0.38 -16.24 8.95
C ILE A 84 -0.70 -15.60 9.82
N LEU A 85 -0.72 -14.27 9.89
CA LEU A 85 -1.74 -13.53 10.61
C LEU A 85 -2.87 -13.13 9.67
N TYR A 86 -4.09 -13.31 10.17
CA TYR A 86 -5.31 -12.96 9.46
C TYR A 86 -6.09 -11.92 10.26
N ASN A 87 -6.75 -11.03 9.55
CA ASN A 87 -7.79 -10.16 10.09
C ASN A 87 -9.01 -10.28 9.19
N ARG A 88 -10.19 -10.58 9.75
CA ARG A 88 -11.45 -10.76 9.01
C ARG A 88 -11.28 -11.58 7.71
N GLY A 89 -10.47 -12.65 7.73
CA GLY A 89 -10.22 -13.50 6.56
C GLY A 89 -9.14 -13.02 5.59
N ALA A 90 -8.65 -11.79 5.69
CA ALA A 90 -7.51 -11.31 4.91
C ALA A 90 -6.18 -11.67 5.55
N ILE A 91 -5.18 -12.02 4.76
CA ILE A 91 -3.80 -12.11 5.22
C ILE A 91 -3.29 -10.67 5.42
N ILE A 92 -2.88 -10.36 6.65
CA ILE A 92 -2.32 -9.05 7.01
C ILE A 92 -0.83 -9.12 7.35
N ARG A 93 -0.27 -10.32 7.52
CA ARG A 93 1.15 -10.51 7.81
C ARG A 93 1.58 -11.92 7.44
N GLY A 94 2.73 -12.03 6.83
CA GLY A 94 3.39 -13.31 6.58
C GLY A 94 4.04 -13.89 7.83
N ASP A 95 4.92 -14.87 7.63
CA ASP A 95 5.65 -15.53 8.71
C ASP A 95 6.57 -14.55 9.44
N SER A 96 6.20 -14.19 10.66
CA SER A 96 6.95 -13.25 11.51
C SER A 96 8.32 -13.77 11.98
N ALA A 97 8.61 -15.05 11.78
CA ALA A 97 9.95 -15.61 12.05
C ALA A 97 10.96 -15.24 10.96
N GLN A 98 10.50 -14.71 9.82
CA GLN A 98 11.35 -14.24 8.75
C GLN A 98 11.40 -12.71 8.75
N MET A 99 12.60 -12.14 8.72
CA MET A 99 12.80 -10.70 8.54
C MET A 99 12.59 -10.33 7.07
N LYS A 100 11.33 -10.34 6.62
CA LYS A 100 10.93 -10.00 5.25
C LYS A 100 9.78 -9.02 5.27
N VAL A 101 9.84 -8.06 4.38
CA VAL A 101 8.78 -7.09 4.11
C VAL A 101 8.27 -7.32 2.70
N THR A 102 6.96 -7.27 2.52
CA THR A 102 6.33 -7.27 1.20
C THR A 102 5.91 -5.84 0.88
N ILE A 103 6.42 -5.32 -0.23
CA ILE A 103 6.05 -3.99 -0.72
C ILE A 103 4.86 -4.17 -1.65
N ILE A 104 3.80 -3.38 -1.40
CA ILE A 104 2.56 -3.40 -2.17
C ILE A 104 2.31 -1.99 -2.69
N PHE A 105 1.96 -1.88 -3.96
CA PHE A 105 1.48 -0.67 -4.61
C PHE A 105 0.07 -0.92 -5.14
N SER A 106 -0.82 0.03 -4.94
CA SER A 106 -2.14 0.05 -5.57
C SER A 106 -2.23 1.20 -6.56
N GLY A 107 -3.14 1.11 -7.54
CA GLY A 107 -3.34 2.18 -8.51
C GLY A 107 -4.70 2.09 -9.20
N ASP A 108 -5.33 3.25 -9.39
CA ASP A 108 -6.61 3.41 -10.09
C ASP A 108 -6.51 4.39 -11.26
N GLU A 109 -6.31 5.68 -11.02
CA GLU A 109 -6.35 6.72 -12.06
C GLU A 109 -4.97 7.34 -12.34
N PHE A 110 -4.00 7.22 -11.44
CA PHE A 110 -2.72 7.90 -11.47
C PHE A 110 -1.54 6.92 -11.51
N ALA A 111 -0.46 7.30 -12.15
CA ALA A 111 0.77 6.49 -12.26
C ALA A 111 2.05 7.34 -12.42
N GLU A 112 2.05 8.59 -12.00
CA GLU A 112 3.12 9.57 -12.25
C GLU A 112 4.47 9.10 -11.72
N GLY A 113 4.53 8.51 -10.53
CA GLY A 113 5.76 7.96 -9.95
C GLY A 113 6.12 6.53 -10.41
N GLY A 114 5.36 5.93 -11.35
CA GLY A 114 5.51 4.52 -11.71
C GLY A 114 6.89 4.16 -12.28
N ASP A 115 7.43 5.00 -13.15
CA ASP A 115 8.75 4.76 -13.76
C ASP A 115 9.87 4.87 -12.72
N ASP A 116 9.82 5.83 -11.80
CA ASP A 116 10.80 6.02 -10.74
C ASP A 116 10.77 4.86 -9.74
N VAL A 117 9.56 4.39 -9.39
CA VAL A 117 9.38 3.19 -8.57
C VAL A 117 10.04 1.98 -9.21
N LEU A 118 9.80 1.74 -10.51
CA LEU A 118 10.39 0.60 -11.21
C LEU A 118 11.91 0.70 -11.33
N GLN A 119 12.44 1.88 -11.60
CA GLN A 119 13.89 2.11 -11.64
C GLN A 119 14.52 1.80 -10.27
N THR A 120 13.89 2.25 -9.19
CA THR A 120 14.35 2.00 -7.82
C THR A 120 14.30 0.50 -7.49
N LEU A 121 13.18 -0.16 -7.74
CA LEU A 121 13.04 -1.60 -7.49
C LEU A 121 14.07 -2.41 -8.28
N LYS A 122 14.34 -2.01 -9.52
CA LYS A 122 15.36 -2.63 -10.36
C LYS A 122 16.77 -2.41 -9.83
N LYS A 123 17.10 -1.17 -9.46
CA LYS A 123 18.39 -0.80 -8.90
C LYS A 123 18.70 -1.58 -7.63
N GLU A 124 17.73 -1.70 -6.74
CA GLU A 124 17.85 -2.40 -5.45
C GLU A 124 17.61 -3.91 -5.57
N ASN A 125 17.35 -4.43 -6.79
CA ASN A 125 17.03 -5.83 -7.05
C ASN A 125 15.88 -6.38 -6.19
N VAL A 126 14.85 -5.56 -5.97
CA VAL A 126 13.69 -5.88 -5.14
C VAL A 126 12.49 -6.19 -6.02
N LYS A 127 11.68 -7.17 -5.63
CA LYS A 127 10.38 -7.45 -6.24
C LYS A 127 9.27 -6.93 -5.35
N ALA A 128 8.25 -6.34 -5.99
CA ALA A 128 7.07 -5.82 -5.33
C ALA A 128 5.80 -6.43 -5.91
N SER A 129 4.67 -6.13 -5.28
CA SER A 129 3.33 -6.54 -5.72
C SER A 129 2.54 -5.30 -6.10
N PHE A 130 1.92 -5.33 -7.27
CA PHE A 130 1.12 -4.23 -7.79
C PHE A 130 -0.33 -4.70 -7.93
N PHE A 131 -1.26 -3.90 -7.44
CA PHE A 131 -2.69 -4.18 -7.49
C PHE A 131 -3.40 -3.03 -8.20
N PHE A 132 -3.89 -3.30 -9.39
CA PHE A 132 -4.47 -2.26 -10.24
C PHE A 132 -5.94 -2.52 -10.55
N THR A 133 -6.69 -1.43 -10.66
CA THR A 133 -8.09 -1.48 -11.07
C THR A 133 -8.24 -1.75 -12.55
N GLY A 134 -9.47 -2.09 -12.98
CA GLY A 134 -9.79 -2.14 -14.39
C GLY A 134 -9.68 -0.78 -15.08
N ASN A 135 -9.92 0.32 -14.35
CA ASN A 135 -9.69 1.67 -14.86
C ASN A 135 -8.22 1.87 -15.25
N PHE A 136 -7.29 1.48 -14.37
CA PHE A 136 -5.86 1.55 -14.62
C PHE A 136 -5.45 0.76 -15.87
N TYR A 137 -5.90 -0.50 -15.97
CA TYR A 137 -5.58 -1.36 -17.12
C TYR A 137 -6.13 -0.82 -18.45
N ARG A 138 -7.29 -0.14 -18.43
CA ARG A 138 -7.92 0.46 -19.62
C ARG A 138 -7.24 1.74 -20.08
N ASN A 139 -6.45 2.38 -19.24
CA ASN A 139 -5.77 3.63 -19.61
C ASN A 139 -4.59 3.34 -20.55
N PRO A 140 -4.64 3.78 -21.82
CA PRO A 140 -3.59 3.49 -22.79
C PRO A 140 -2.24 4.09 -22.43
N SER A 141 -2.22 5.17 -21.61
CA SER A 141 -0.99 5.81 -21.15
C SER A 141 -0.19 4.90 -20.22
N PHE A 142 -0.84 3.97 -19.52
CA PHE A 142 -0.19 3.06 -18.57
C PHE A 142 0.25 1.73 -19.18
N THR A 143 -0.07 1.49 -20.46
CA THR A 143 0.24 0.21 -21.13
C THR A 143 1.71 -0.18 -21.01
N LYS A 144 2.62 0.76 -21.25
CA LYS A 144 4.07 0.51 -21.17
C LYS A 144 4.51 0.17 -19.76
N LEU A 145 4.03 0.90 -18.78
CA LEU A 145 4.31 0.69 -17.36
C LEU A 145 3.86 -0.72 -16.91
N ILE A 146 2.61 -1.09 -17.22
CA ILE A 146 2.06 -2.42 -16.88
C ILE A 146 2.90 -3.53 -17.51
N GLN A 147 3.27 -3.38 -18.78
CA GLN A 147 4.12 -4.37 -19.46
C GLN A 147 5.50 -4.47 -18.82
N GLN A 148 6.09 -3.35 -18.41
CA GLN A 148 7.39 -3.34 -17.76
C GLN A 148 7.30 -4.00 -16.39
N ILE A 149 6.32 -3.70 -15.55
CA ILE A 149 6.06 -4.35 -14.26
C ILE A 149 6.02 -5.88 -14.44
N LYS A 150 5.27 -6.34 -15.43
CA LYS A 150 5.17 -7.77 -15.74
C LYS A 150 6.50 -8.37 -16.19
N ASN A 151 7.21 -7.71 -17.13
CA ASN A 151 8.47 -8.19 -17.69
C ASN A 151 9.59 -8.21 -16.65
N ASP A 152 9.58 -7.28 -15.72
CA ASP A 152 10.52 -7.23 -14.60
C ASP A 152 10.21 -8.27 -13.51
N GLY A 153 9.13 -9.05 -13.68
CA GLY A 153 8.78 -10.16 -12.82
C GLY A 153 8.21 -9.75 -11.46
N HIS A 154 7.55 -8.60 -11.41
CA HIS A 154 6.74 -8.19 -10.27
C HIS A 154 5.40 -8.92 -10.27
N TYR A 155 4.78 -9.02 -9.11
CA TYR A 155 3.43 -9.56 -9.02
C TYR A 155 2.39 -8.52 -9.47
N LEU A 156 1.37 -8.97 -10.21
CA LEU A 156 0.23 -8.16 -10.61
C LEU A 156 -1.06 -8.84 -10.13
N GLY A 157 -1.84 -8.15 -9.31
CA GLY A 157 -3.09 -8.63 -8.73
C GLY A 157 -4.28 -7.70 -9.00
N PRO A 158 -5.51 -8.18 -8.79
CA PRO A 158 -6.73 -7.38 -8.94
C PRO A 158 -6.94 -6.41 -7.79
N HIS A 159 -7.54 -5.24 -8.10
CA HIS A 159 -7.91 -4.18 -7.15
C HIS A 159 -9.31 -3.61 -7.45
N SER A 160 -10.31 -4.45 -7.82
CA SER A 160 -11.60 -4.00 -8.35
C SER A 160 -11.55 -3.51 -9.80
N ASP A 161 -12.68 -3.50 -10.49
CA ASP A 161 -12.77 -2.89 -11.82
C ASP A 161 -12.92 -1.36 -11.75
N LYS A 162 -13.73 -0.88 -10.79
CA LYS A 162 -14.16 0.52 -10.67
C LYS A 162 -13.79 1.17 -9.34
N HIS A 163 -12.90 0.57 -8.58
CA HIS A 163 -12.51 1.04 -7.25
C HIS A 163 -13.72 1.24 -6.32
N LEU A 164 -14.63 0.26 -6.30
CA LEU A 164 -15.88 0.37 -5.54
C LEU A 164 -15.62 0.27 -4.04
N LEU A 165 -16.24 1.16 -3.27
CA LEU A 165 -16.37 0.96 -1.83
C LEU A 165 -17.39 -0.14 -1.56
N TYR A 166 -16.94 -1.26 -1.00
CA TYR A 166 -17.79 -2.44 -0.83
C TYR A 166 -18.61 -2.44 0.45
N CYS A 167 -18.15 -1.78 1.49
CA CYS A 167 -18.85 -1.68 2.76
C CYS A 167 -18.69 -0.27 3.36
N ASP A 168 -19.65 0.09 4.20
CA ASP A 168 -19.77 1.42 4.77
C ASP A 168 -18.62 1.77 5.71
N TRP A 169 -18.16 3.03 5.70
CA TRP A 169 -17.05 3.50 6.52
C TRP A 169 -17.35 3.48 8.02
N GLU A 170 -18.56 3.88 8.39
CA GLU A 170 -18.96 3.97 9.79
C GLU A 170 -19.52 2.64 10.32
N LYS A 171 -20.29 1.94 9.45
CA LYS A 171 -20.90 0.65 9.77
C LYS A 171 -20.29 -0.45 8.91
N ARG A 172 -19.08 -0.82 9.23
CA ARG A 172 -18.25 -1.76 8.44
C ARG A 172 -18.98 -3.04 8.00
N ASP A 173 -19.92 -3.53 8.80
CA ASP A 173 -20.69 -4.73 8.48
C ASP A 173 -21.85 -4.46 7.50
N SER A 174 -22.14 -3.18 7.19
CA SER A 174 -23.13 -2.76 6.19
C SER A 174 -22.53 -2.80 4.80
N LEU A 175 -23.09 -3.65 3.93
CA LEU A 175 -22.66 -3.79 2.55
C LEU A 175 -23.24 -2.67 1.68
N LEU A 176 -22.41 -2.09 0.82
CA LEU A 176 -22.80 -1.12 -0.21
C LEU A 176 -22.98 -1.77 -1.58
N VAL A 177 -22.61 -3.05 -1.70
CA VAL A 177 -22.73 -3.84 -2.93
C VAL A 177 -23.38 -5.18 -2.62
N THR A 178 -24.07 -5.74 -3.62
CA THR A 178 -24.51 -7.13 -3.56
C THR A 178 -23.36 -8.07 -3.92
N LYS A 179 -23.50 -9.36 -3.58
CA LYS A 179 -22.53 -10.37 -3.98
C LYS A 179 -22.32 -10.42 -5.50
N GLU A 180 -23.40 -10.33 -6.25
CA GLU A 180 -23.34 -10.32 -7.72
C GLU A 180 -22.58 -9.12 -8.26
N GLN A 181 -22.80 -7.93 -7.69
CA GLN A 181 -22.06 -6.72 -8.05
C GLN A 181 -20.57 -6.86 -7.77
N PHE A 182 -20.19 -7.35 -6.59
CA PHE A 182 -18.82 -7.62 -6.20
C PHE A 182 -18.14 -8.61 -7.15
N GLU A 183 -18.77 -9.76 -7.41
CA GLU A 183 -18.21 -10.77 -8.28
C GLU A 183 -18.09 -10.29 -9.73
N ASN A 184 -19.06 -9.54 -10.23
CA ASN A 184 -19.01 -8.96 -11.59
C ASN A 184 -17.92 -7.90 -11.72
N ASP A 185 -17.72 -7.09 -10.69
CA ASP A 185 -16.65 -6.10 -10.64
C ASP A 185 -15.28 -6.80 -10.75
N LEU A 186 -15.00 -7.80 -9.95
CA LEU A 186 -13.75 -8.55 -10.03
C LEU A 186 -13.58 -9.31 -11.36
N ARG A 187 -14.64 -9.90 -11.91
CA ARG A 187 -14.56 -10.55 -13.23
C ARG A 187 -14.18 -9.56 -14.33
N LYS A 188 -14.68 -8.32 -14.29
CA LYS A 188 -14.30 -7.26 -15.22
C LYS A 188 -12.84 -6.86 -15.05
N ASN A 189 -12.37 -6.68 -13.82
CA ASN A 189 -10.95 -6.41 -13.58
C ASN A 189 -10.06 -7.51 -14.16
N TYR A 190 -10.36 -8.79 -13.93
CA TYR A 190 -9.62 -9.91 -14.52
C TYR A 190 -9.68 -9.95 -16.05
N LYS A 191 -10.79 -9.51 -16.64
CA LYS A 191 -10.89 -9.39 -18.10
C LYS A 191 -9.87 -8.38 -18.65
N GLU A 192 -9.74 -7.23 -17.99
CA GLU A 192 -8.74 -6.24 -18.37
C GLU A 192 -7.31 -6.76 -18.15
N MET A 193 -7.04 -7.40 -17.01
CA MET A 193 -5.76 -8.04 -16.72
C MET A 193 -5.38 -9.09 -17.79
N SER A 194 -6.37 -9.83 -18.30
CA SER A 194 -6.13 -10.85 -19.31
C SER A 194 -5.65 -10.28 -20.64
N SER A 195 -5.98 -9.04 -20.99
CA SER A 195 -5.46 -8.35 -22.17
C SER A 195 -3.95 -8.13 -22.13
N PHE A 196 -3.37 -8.12 -20.92
CA PHE A 196 -1.94 -8.08 -20.68
C PHE A 196 -1.33 -9.49 -20.46
N GLY A 197 -2.11 -10.55 -20.67
CA GLY A 197 -1.69 -11.93 -20.45
C GLY A 197 -1.46 -12.25 -18.95
N ILE A 198 -2.19 -11.58 -18.06
CA ILE A 198 -2.19 -11.86 -16.63
C ILE A 198 -3.40 -12.74 -16.33
N GLU A 199 -3.15 -14.02 -16.07
CA GLU A 199 -4.21 -14.98 -15.82
C GLU A 199 -4.51 -15.11 -14.32
N LYS A 200 -5.77 -15.35 -13.98
CA LYS A 200 -6.24 -15.50 -12.60
C LYS A 200 -5.42 -16.52 -11.79
N LYS A 201 -4.99 -17.62 -12.40
CA LYS A 201 -4.17 -18.65 -11.73
C LYS A 201 -2.83 -18.10 -11.18
N ASN A 202 -2.31 -17.02 -11.79
CA ASN A 202 -1.06 -16.36 -11.41
C ASN A 202 -1.31 -15.08 -10.58
N ALA A 203 -2.57 -14.67 -10.42
CA ALA A 203 -3.01 -13.43 -9.80
C ALA A 203 -4.13 -13.69 -8.79
N HIS A 204 -3.92 -14.61 -7.85
CA HIS A 204 -4.95 -15.09 -6.92
C HIS A 204 -5.06 -14.26 -5.62
N TYR A 205 -4.13 -13.35 -5.36
CA TYR A 205 -4.25 -12.41 -4.26
C TYR A 205 -5.04 -11.18 -4.69
N PHE A 206 -6.01 -10.78 -3.87
CA PHE A 206 -6.87 -9.62 -4.09
C PHE A 206 -6.65 -8.60 -2.97
N LEU A 207 -6.35 -7.35 -3.35
CA LEU A 207 -6.33 -6.21 -2.46
C LEU A 207 -7.65 -5.44 -2.65
N PRO A 208 -8.49 -5.25 -1.60
CA PRO A 208 -9.74 -4.51 -1.74
C PRO A 208 -9.47 -3.02 -1.88
N PRO A 209 -10.30 -2.26 -2.64
CA PRO A 209 -10.24 -0.81 -2.67
C PRO A 209 -10.28 -0.21 -1.26
N TYR A 210 -9.53 0.87 -1.06
CA TYR A 210 -9.40 1.57 0.22
C TYR A 210 -8.85 0.68 1.35
N GLU A 211 -8.31 -0.51 1.03
CA GLU A 211 -7.92 -1.51 2.02
C GLU A 211 -9.04 -1.84 3.02
N TRP A 212 -10.31 -1.53 2.62
CA TRP A 212 -11.49 -1.61 3.44
C TRP A 212 -12.44 -2.73 2.99
N TYR A 213 -12.78 -3.60 3.92
CA TYR A 213 -13.59 -4.81 3.66
C TYR A 213 -14.20 -5.32 4.96
N ASN A 214 -15.21 -6.19 4.85
CA ASN A 214 -15.82 -6.90 5.96
C ASN A 214 -15.80 -8.43 5.74
N ASP A 215 -16.38 -9.17 6.67
CA ASP A 215 -16.36 -10.65 6.64
C ASP A 215 -17.10 -11.20 5.42
N SER A 216 -18.15 -10.52 4.93
CA SER A 216 -18.87 -10.91 3.71
C SER A 216 -17.99 -10.79 2.47
N ILE A 217 -17.25 -9.68 2.32
CA ILE A 217 -16.31 -9.49 1.22
C ILE A 217 -15.20 -10.53 1.26
N ALA A 218 -14.68 -10.84 2.45
CA ALA A 218 -13.67 -11.90 2.60
C ALA A 218 -14.22 -13.28 2.21
N LEU A 219 -15.45 -13.59 2.61
CA LEU A 219 -16.11 -14.83 2.24
C LEU A 219 -16.31 -14.94 0.72
N TRP A 220 -16.84 -13.91 0.08
CA TRP A 220 -17.09 -13.91 -1.37
C TRP A 220 -15.78 -13.96 -2.16
N THR A 221 -14.73 -13.31 -1.68
CA THR A 221 -13.37 -13.42 -2.25
C THR A 221 -12.90 -14.88 -2.25
N LYS A 222 -13.04 -15.55 -1.11
CA LYS A 222 -12.69 -16.98 -0.96
C LYS A 222 -13.52 -17.88 -1.87
N GLU A 223 -14.83 -17.64 -1.99
CA GLU A 223 -15.73 -18.40 -2.86
C GLU A 223 -15.36 -18.23 -4.35
N MET A 224 -14.80 -17.10 -4.73
CA MET A 224 -14.21 -16.90 -6.05
C MET A 224 -12.86 -17.60 -6.24
N GLY A 225 -12.34 -18.31 -5.23
CA GLY A 225 -11.04 -18.97 -5.25
C GLY A 225 -9.86 -17.99 -5.16
N LEU A 226 -10.09 -16.85 -4.53
CA LEU A 226 -9.07 -15.82 -4.31
C LEU A 226 -8.69 -15.76 -2.83
N GLN A 227 -7.53 -15.18 -2.56
CA GLN A 227 -7.08 -14.87 -1.22
C GLN A 227 -7.06 -13.36 -1.01
N LEU A 228 -7.87 -12.89 -0.10
CA LEU A 228 -7.87 -11.49 0.31
C LEU A 228 -6.59 -11.20 1.10
N ILE A 229 -5.94 -10.09 0.77
CA ILE A 229 -4.79 -9.57 1.51
C ILE A 229 -5.06 -8.13 1.94
N ASN A 230 -4.32 -7.69 2.95
CA ASN A 230 -4.32 -6.31 3.39
C ASN A 230 -2.97 -5.97 4.04
N TYR A 231 -2.77 -4.72 4.42
CA TYR A 231 -1.56 -4.27 5.10
C TYR A 231 -1.48 -4.76 6.55
N THR A 232 -0.28 -4.73 7.11
CA THR A 232 -0.07 -4.99 8.55
C THR A 232 -0.41 -3.73 9.34
N PRO A 233 -1.41 -3.75 10.24
CA PRO A 233 -1.74 -2.59 11.08
C PRO A 233 -0.53 -2.08 11.87
N GLY A 234 -0.48 -0.77 12.07
CA GLY A 234 0.55 -0.10 12.86
C GLY A 234 1.71 0.48 12.05
N THR A 235 1.76 0.27 10.74
CA THR A 235 2.75 0.92 9.87
C THR A 235 2.32 2.32 9.45
N LEU A 236 1.01 2.61 9.48
CA LEU A 236 0.37 3.83 8.99
C LEU A 236 0.76 4.20 7.54
N SER A 237 1.34 3.26 6.81
CA SER A 237 1.78 3.45 5.42
C SER A 237 0.64 3.50 4.41
N ASN A 238 -0.57 3.37 4.89
CA ASN A 238 -1.83 3.43 4.13
C ASN A 238 -2.78 4.49 4.72
N ALA A 239 -2.28 5.33 5.61
CA ALA A 239 -3.10 6.42 6.14
C ALA A 239 -3.32 7.44 5.02
N ASP A 240 -4.58 7.60 4.63
CA ASP A 240 -5.06 8.66 3.75
C ASP A 240 -5.47 9.88 4.60
#